data_63a57dfed14c8000283de43200d64e61
#
_entry.id   63a57dfed14c8000283de43200d64e61
#
_cell.length_a   1.000
_cell.length_b   1.000
_cell.length_c   1.000
_cell.angle_alpha   90.00
_cell.angle_beta   90.00
_cell.angle_gamma   90.00
#
_symmetry.space_group_name_H-M   'P 1'
#
loop_
_entity.id
_entity.type
_entity.pdbx_description
1 polymer ?
#
loop_
_entity_poly.entity_id
_entity_poly.type
_entity_poly.pdbx_seq_one_letter_code
_entity_poly.pdbx_strand_id
1 'polypeptide(L)'
;MTRILIIEDEISFSEALSFLLEKEGFETEVAETGKAGIASFNKSTFDLVLLDLMIPEISGIDVCRTIRTSSQVPIIMLTAKDSEVDKVVGLELGADDYVTKPYSARELVARIKAVLRRGTPEDSSTSES
;
A
#
# COMPACT_ATOMS: atom_id res chain seq x y z
N MET A 1 -5.22 14.70 7.51
CA MET A 1 -5.48 14.16 6.17
C MET A 1 -4.76 12.83 5.99
N THR A 2 -5.40 11.91 5.34
CA THR A 2 -4.82 10.58 5.15
C THR A 2 -3.63 10.63 4.20
N ARG A 3 -2.51 10.08 4.64
CA ARG A 3 -1.28 10.05 3.84
C ARG A 3 -0.97 8.63 3.42
N ILE A 4 -0.69 8.46 2.14
CA ILE A 4 -0.41 7.16 1.54
C ILE A 4 1.00 7.18 0.95
N LEU A 5 1.80 6.19 1.33
CA LEU A 5 3.12 6.00 0.74
C LEU A 5 2.99 5.02 -0.42
N ILE A 6 3.46 5.42 -1.58
CA ILE A 6 3.43 4.57 -2.77
C ILE A 6 4.86 4.15 -3.07
N ILE A 7 5.13 2.84 -3.02
CA ILE A 7 6.46 2.31 -3.34
C ILE A 7 6.36 1.59 -4.66
N GLU A 8 6.83 2.26 -5.72
CA GLU A 8 6.64 1.83 -7.10
C GLU A 8 7.75 2.43 -7.95
N ASP A 9 8.47 1.62 -8.72
CA ASP A 9 9.60 2.11 -9.50
C ASP A 9 9.22 2.64 -10.89
N GLU A 10 8.04 2.30 -11.36
CA GLU A 10 7.60 2.74 -12.68
C GLU A 10 6.94 4.11 -12.54
N ILE A 11 7.65 5.16 -12.99
CA ILE A 11 7.25 6.53 -12.72
C ILE A 11 5.89 6.88 -13.32
N SER A 12 5.65 6.47 -14.57
CA SER A 12 4.37 6.79 -15.19
C SER A 12 3.21 6.17 -14.40
N PHE A 13 3.43 5.00 -13.85
CA PHE A 13 2.42 4.30 -13.08
C PHE A 13 2.19 4.99 -11.73
N SER A 14 3.27 5.33 -11.04
CA SER A 14 3.15 5.98 -9.73
C SER A 14 2.57 7.38 -9.85
N GLU A 15 2.88 8.10 -10.94
CA GLU A 15 2.30 9.42 -11.14
C GLU A 15 0.80 9.35 -11.37
N ALA A 16 0.36 8.40 -12.19
CA ALA A 16 -1.06 8.22 -12.44
C ALA A 16 -1.79 7.85 -11.15
N LEU A 17 -1.18 6.98 -10.37
CA LEU A 17 -1.75 6.54 -9.11
C LEU A 17 -1.83 7.69 -8.12
N SER A 18 -0.76 8.46 -8.01
CA SER A 18 -0.73 9.62 -7.12
C SER A 18 -1.81 10.63 -7.49
N PHE A 19 -1.95 10.90 -8.78
CA PHE A 19 -2.97 11.82 -9.26
C PHE A 19 -4.37 11.34 -8.88
N LEU A 20 -4.62 10.06 -9.10
CA LEU A 20 -5.91 9.46 -8.77
C LEU A 20 -6.22 9.61 -7.28
N LEU A 21 -5.25 9.29 -6.44
CA LEU A 21 -5.48 9.31 -5.00
C LEU A 21 -5.63 10.73 -4.47
N GLU A 22 -4.90 11.67 -5.04
CA GLU A 22 -5.05 13.05 -4.63
C GLU A 22 -6.43 13.59 -4.97
N LYS A 23 -6.99 13.15 -6.08
CA LYS A 23 -8.35 13.53 -6.42
C LYS A 23 -9.37 12.98 -5.42
N GLU A 24 -9.01 11.89 -4.76
CA GLU A 24 -9.89 11.32 -3.75
C GLU A 24 -9.68 11.93 -2.37
N GLY A 25 -8.79 12.90 -2.27
CA GLY A 25 -8.58 13.59 -1.01
C GLY A 25 -7.43 13.08 -0.19
N PHE A 26 -6.62 12.18 -0.72
CA PHE A 26 -5.46 11.64 0.00
C PHE A 26 -4.21 12.45 -0.32
N GLU A 27 -3.29 12.49 0.64
CA GLU A 27 -1.94 12.95 0.37
C GLU A 27 -1.08 11.77 -0.02
N THR A 28 -0.17 11.95 -0.96
CA THR A 28 0.66 10.84 -1.42
C THR A 28 2.13 11.22 -1.40
N GLU A 29 2.97 10.23 -1.20
CA GLU A 29 4.40 10.35 -1.36
C GLU A 29 4.87 9.12 -2.11
N VAL A 30 5.75 9.29 -3.10
CA VAL A 30 6.21 8.19 -3.94
C VAL A 30 7.66 7.90 -3.63
N ALA A 31 7.98 6.62 -3.48
CA ALA A 31 9.35 6.14 -3.37
C ALA A 31 9.57 5.14 -4.51
N GLU A 32 10.72 5.24 -5.17
CA GLU A 32 10.95 4.44 -6.37
C GLU A 32 11.68 3.14 -6.11
N THR A 33 12.19 2.95 -4.91
CA THR A 33 12.88 1.71 -4.55
C THR A 33 12.43 1.27 -3.18
N GLY A 34 12.72 0.01 -2.85
CA GLY A 34 12.38 -0.50 -1.53
C GLY A 34 13.12 0.25 -0.43
N LYS A 35 14.39 0.55 -0.66
CA LYS A 35 15.16 1.30 0.33
C LYS A 35 14.62 2.69 0.55
N ALA A 36 14.29 3.39 -0.55
CA ALA A 36 13.71 4.73 -0.44
C ALA A 36 12.37 4.66 0.28
N GLY A 37 11.60 3.62 0.01
CA GLY A 37 10.31 3.45 0.67
C GLY A 37 10.45 3.28 2.18
N ILE A 38 11.40 2.45 2.60
CA ILE A 38 11.64 2.25 4.02
C ILE A 38 12.13 3.55 4.66
N ALA A 39 13.02 4.26 3.98
CA ALA A 39 13.52 5.52 4.50
C ALA A 39 12.39 6.54 4.66
N SER A 40 11.53 6.66 3.67
CA SER A 40 10.38 7.56 3.77
C SER A 40 9.45 7.15 4.90
N PHE A 41 9.22 5.85 5.03
CA PHE A 41 8.34 5.36 6.07
C PHE A 41 8.87 5.71 7.46
N ASN A 42 10.18 5.66 7.63
CA ASN A 42 10.78 5.94 8.93
C ASN A 42 10.84 7.43 9.24
N LYS A 43 10.74 8.29 8.23
CA LYS A 43 10.82 9.73 8.43
C LYS A 43 9.47 10.38 8.72
N SER A 44 8.39 9.79 8.24
CA SER A 44 7.08 10.42 8.31
C SER A 44 6.05 9.40 8.73
N THR A 45 4.88 9.88 9.09
CA THR A 45 3.77 9.02 9.48
C THR A 45 2.86 8.82 8.28
N PHE A 46 2.56 7.58 7.98
CA PHE A 46 1.64 7.24 6.89
C PHE A 46 0.49 6.42 7.42
N ASP A 47 -0.65 6.55 6.77
CA ASP A 47 -1.85 5.82 7.17
C ASP A 47 -2.02 4.53 6.37
N LEU A 48 -1.32 4.42 5.24
CA LEU A 48 -1.40 3.24 4.40
C LEU A 48 -0.22 3.21 3.45
N VAL A 49 0.23 2.02 3.10
CA VAL A 49 1.33 1.83 2.15
C VAL A 49 0.81 1.01 0.98
N LEU A 50 1.03 1.52 -0.24
CA LEU A 50 0.81 0.76 -1.46
C LEU A 50 2.18 0.28 -1.92
N LEU A 51 2.34 -1.01 -2.05
CA LEU A 51 3.66 -1.62 -2.21
C LEU A 51 3.67 -2.55 -3.42
N ASP A 52 4.44 -2.17 -4.43
CA ASP A 52 4.63 -3.05 -5.58
C ASP A 52 5.61 -4.15 -5.19
N LEU A 53 5.28 -5.39 -5.50
CA LEU A 53 6.14 -6.51 -5.16
C LEU A 53 7.39 -6.56 -6.01
N MET A 54 7.33 -6.05 -7.25
CA MET A 54 8.44 -6.14 -8.18
C MET A 54 9.17 -4.81 -8.28
N ILE A 55 9.90 -4.46 -7.21
CA ILE A 55 10.66 -3.22 -7.17
C ILE A 55 12.15 -3.53 -7.06
N PRO A 56 13.02 -2.58 -7.48
CA PRO A 56 14.47 -2.85 -7.44
C PRO A 56 15.03 -2.82 -6.04
N GLU A 57 16.20 -3.42 -5.89
CA GLU A 57 17.04 -3.46 -4.70
C GLU A 57 16.52 -4.43 -3.65
N ILE A 58 15.37 -4.15 -3.05
CA ILE A 58 14.76 -5.02 -2.06
C ILE A 58 13.38 -5.37 -2.58
N SER A 59 13.01 -6.63 -2.52
CA SER A 59 11.70 -7.03 -3.02
C SER A 59 10.59 -6.44 -2.14
N GLY A 60 9.40 -6.33 -2.72
CA GLY A 60 8.27 -5.83 -1.95
C GLY A 60 7.98 -6.66 -0.72
N ILE A 61 8.21 -7.98 -0.81
CA ILE A 61 8.00 -8.86 0.33
C ILE A 61 8.93 -8.49 1.47
N ASP A 62 10.19 -8.21 1.15
CA ASP A 62 11.16 -7.81 2.17
C ASP A 62 10.83 -6.45 2.76
N VAL A 63 10.33 -5.53 1.94
CA VAL A 63 9.90 -4.23 2.44
C VAL A 63 8.77 -4.41 3.44
N CYS A 64 7.80 -5.26 3.10
CA CYS A 64 6.67 -5.52 3.99
C CYS A 64 7.17 -6.10 5.32
N ARG A 65 8.08 -7.05 5.24
CA ARG A 65 8.63 -7.66 6.45
C ARG A 65 9.31 -6.63 7.32
N THR A 66 10.09 -5.75 6.70
CA THR A 66 10.81 -4.71 7.43
C THR A 66 9.85 -3.75 8.12
N ILE A 67 8.82 -3.30 7.40
CA ILE A 67 7.83 -2.40 7.98
C ILE A 67 7.12 -3.06 9.16
N ARG A 68 6.82 -4.35 9.02
CA ARG A 68 6.09 -5.07 10.06
C ARG A 68 6.89 -5.28 11.34
N THR A 69 8.19 -5.10 11.30
CA THR A 69 8.99 -5.20 12.52
C THR A 69 8.67 -4.05 13.48
N SER A 70 8.15 -2.95 12.98
CA SER A 70 7.93 -1.77 13.82
C SER A 70 6.55 -1.16 13.69
N SER A 71 5.69 -1.67 12.81
CA SER A 71 4.43 -0.98 12.55
C SER A 71 3.36 -1.95 12.08
N GLN A 72 2.12 -1.63 12.42
CA GLN A 72 0.96 -2.34 11.90
C GLN A 72 0.21 -1.51 10.87
N VAL A 73 0.90 -0.57 10.24
CA VAL A 73 0.29 0.28 9.20
C VAL A 73 -0.34 -0.60 8.13
N PRO A 74 -1.53 -0.27 7.64
CA PRO A 74 -2.13 -1.04 6.56
C PRO A 74 -1.27 -1.07 5.31
N ILE A 75 -1.10 -2.24 4.73
CA ILE A 75 -0.32 -2.44 3.52
C ILE A 75 -1.17 -3.15 2.49
N ILE A 76 -1.29 -2.55 1.30
CA ILE A 76 -1.92 -3.19 0.16
C ILE A 76 -0.83 -3.48 -0.86
N MET A 77 -0.68 -4.73 -1.24
CA MET A 77 0.33 -5.11 -2.20
C MET A 77 -0.21 -5.04 -3.62
N LEU A 78 0.61 -4.55 -4.52
CA LEU A 78 0.31 -4.52 -5.95
C LEU A 78 1.10 -5.65 -6.58
N THR A 79 0.40 -6.58 -7.22
CA THR A 79 1.04 -7.78 -7.74
C THR A 79 0.77 -7.93 -9.22
N ALA A 80 1.64 -8.66 -9.91
CA ALA A 80 1.39 -9.03 -11.28
C ALA A 80 0.25 -10.03 -11.34
N LYS A 81 -0.46 -10.04 -12.45
CA LYS A 81 -1.46 -11.04 -12.69
C LYS A 81 -0.83 -12.42 -12.60
N ASP A 82 -1.51 -13.36 -12.01
CA ASP A 82 -1.07 -14.76 -11.88
C ASP A 82 0.04 -14.98 -10.87
N SER A 83 0.29 -14.03 -9.99
CA SER A 83 1.28 -14.19 -8.94
C SER A 83 0.66 -14.75 -7.68
N GLU A 84 0.15 -15.95 -7.76
CA GLU A 84 -0.56 -16.52 -6.62
C GLU A 84 0.34 -16.80 -5.44
N VAL A 85 1.55 -17.27 -5.71
CA VAL A 85 2.52 -17.52 -4.64
C VAL A 85 2.83 -16.23 -3.89
N ASP A 86 3.03 -15.15 -4.64
CA ASP A 86 3.33 -13.86 -4.03
C ASP A 86 2.17 -13.37 -3.17
N LYS A 87 0.94 -13.62 -3.60
CA LYS A 87 -0.23 -13.22 -2.83
C LYS A 87 -0.27 -13.93 -1.49
N VAL A 88 -0.05 -15.24 -1.51
CA VAL A 88 -0.08 -16.03 -0.29
C VAL A 88 1.02 -15.58 0.67
N VAL A 89 2.23 -15.43 0.15
CA VAL A 89 3.35 -15.03 0.98
C VAL A 89 3.11 -13.64 1.56
N GLY A 90 2.57 -12.72 0.74
CA GLY A 90 2.30 -11.37 1.21
C GLY A 90 1.30 -11.36 2.36
N LEU A 91 0.23 -12.14 2.25
CA LEU A 91 -0.76 -12.18 3.31
C LEU A 91 -0.19 -12.82 4.56
N GLU A 92 0.63 -13.83 4.41
CA GLU A 92 1.26 -14.46 5.57
C GLU A 92 2.22 -13.53 6.29
N LEU A 93 2.83 -12.60 5.55
CA LEU A 93 3.73 -11.62 6.14
C LEU A 93 3.01 -10.43 6.76
N GLY A 94 1.69 -10.37 6.60
CA GLY A 94 0.93 -9.34 7.25
C GLY A 94 0.40 -8.23 6.36
N ALA A 95 0.36 -8.44 5.06
CA ALA A 95 -0.31 -7.49 4.19
C ALA A 95 -1.82 -7.55 4.45
N ASP A 96 -2.48 -6.40 4.35
CA ASP A 96 -3.91 -6.32 4.62
C ASP A 96 -4.75 -6.68 3.41
N ASP A 97 -4.19 -6.50 2.22
CA ASP A 97 -4.92 -6.79 0.99
C ASP A 97 -3.90 -6.81 -0.14
N TYR A 98 -4.35 -7.25 -1.30
CA TYR A 98 -3.53 -7.17 -2.49
C TYR A 98 -4.42 -6.89 -3.68
N VAL A 99 -3.84 -6.26 -4.71
CA VAL A 99 -4.56 -5.93 -5.92
C VAL A 99 -3.71 -6.36 -7.09
N THR A 100 -4.33 -7.06 -8.04
CA THR A 100 -3.63 -7.60 -9.19
C THR A 100 -3.62 -6.57 -10.32
N LYS A 101 -2.46 -6.35 -10.92
CA LYS A 101 -2.35 -5.47 -12.09
C LYS A 101 -2.78 -6.24 -13.32
N PRO A 102 -3.43 -5.63 -14.28
CA PRO A 102 -3.96 -4.28 -14.23
C PRO A 102 -5.22 -4.22 -13.37
N TYR A 103 -5.37 -3.13 -12.63
CA TYR A 103 -6.53 -2.96 -11.77
C TYR A 103 -7.31 -1.73 -12.22
N SER A 104 -8.59 -1.67 -11.84
CA SER A 104 -9.37 -0.48 -12.12
C SER A 104 -9.12 0.54 -11.00
N ALA A 105 -9.17 1.82 -11.37
CA ALA A 105 -9.01 2.88 -10.39
C ALA A 105 -10.08 2.78 -9.31
N ARG A 106 -11.30 2.49 -9.72
CA ARG A 106 -12.41 2.39 -8.78
C ARG A 106 -12.19 1.25 -7.78
N GLU A 107 -11.71 0.12 -8.27
CA GLU A 107 -11.46 -1.02 -7.38
C GLU A 107 -10.39 -0.69 -6.36
N LEU A 108 -9.29 -0.08 -6.81
CA LEU A 108 -8.21 0.24 -5.90
C LEU A 108 -8.65 1.22 -4.82
N VAL A 109 -9.35 2.28 -5.21
CA VAL A 109 -9.84 3.25 -4.24
C VAL A 109 -10.79 2.59 -3.24
N ALA A 110 -11.65 1.71 -3.71
CA ALA A 110 -12.58 1.03 -2.83
C ALA A 110 -11.85 0.17 -1.81
N ARG A 111 -10.79 -0.53 -2.24
CA ARG A 111 -10.02 -1.37 -1.33
C ARG A 111 -9.25 -0.53 -0.33
N ILE A 112 -8.70 0.59 -0.77
CA ILE A 112 -7.99 1.50 0.14
C ILE A 112 -8.94 1.96 1.24
N LYS A 113 -10.11 2.42 0.86
CA LYS A 113 -11.08 2.92 1.83
C LYS A 113 -11.54 1.81 2.77
N ALA A 114 -11.72 0.61 2.25
CA ALA A 114 -12.13 -0.52 3.10
C ALA A 114 -11.07 -0.86 4.12
N VAL A 115 -9.81 -0.88 3.70
CA VAL A 115 -8.71 -1.21 4.60
C VAL A 115 -8.55 -0.13 5.67
N LEU A 116 -8.66 1.13 5.27
CA LEU A 116 -8.55 2.24 6.22
C LEU A 116 -9.65 2.18 7.27
N ARG A 117 -10.86 1.81 6.86
CA ARG A 117 -11.96 1.69 7.81
C ARG A 117 -11.69 0.59 8.84
N ARG A 118 -11.13 -0.53 8.40
CA ARG A 118 -10.85 -1.63 9.31
C ARG A 118 -9.77 -1.28 10.32
N GLY A 119 -8.91 -0.33 9.95
CA GLY A 119 -7.77 -0.01 10.77
C GLY A 119 -8.02 0.98 11.90
N THR A 120 -9.23 1.52 12.04
CA THR A 120 -9.51 2.52 13.07
C THR A 120 -10.57 2.03 14.03
N PRO A 121 -10.36 2.27 15.32
CA PRO A 121 -11.36 1.89 16.32
C PRO A 121 -12.68 2.63 16.14
N GLU A 122 -12.62 3.89 15.71
CA GLU A 122 -13.83 4.65 15.47
C GLU A 122 -14.70 4.00 14.43
N ASP A 123 -14.07 3.53 13.37
CA ASP A 123 -14.81 2.85 12.32
C ASP A 123 -15.47 1.61 12.85
N SER A 124 -14.77 0.88 13.69
CA SER A 124 -15.34 -0.32 14.28
C SER A 124 -16.56 -0.01 15.11
N SER A 125 -16.48 1.03 15.92
CA SER A 125 -17.61 1.36 16.76
C SER A 125 -18.76 1.93 15.95
N THR A 126 -18.44 2.64 14.87
CA THR A 126 -19.49 3.19 14.01
C THR A 126 -20.17 2.14 13.18
N SER A 127 -19.43 1.15 12.78
CA SER A 127 -19.96 0.17 11.85
C SER A 127 -21.09 -0.64 12.45
N GLU A 128 -21.24 -0.61 13.74
CA GLU A 128 -22.34 -1.34 14.32
C GLU A 128 -23.64 -0.60 14.28
N SER A 129 -23.60 0.66 14.01
CA SER A 129 -24.84 1.43 13.97
C SER A 129 -25.56 1.33 12.62
#